data_fff2dd611fbf0a2deaff294f048cab8b
#
_entry.id   fff2dd611fbf0a2deaff294f048cab8b
#
_cell.length_a   1.000
_cell.length_b   1.000
_cell.length_c   1.000
_cell.angle_alpha   90.00
_cell.angle_beta   90.00
_cell.angle_gamma   90.00
#
_symmetry.space_group_name_H-M   'P 1'
#
loop_
_entity.id
_entity.type
_entity.pdbx_description
1 polymer ?
#
loop_
_entity_poly.entity_id
_entity_poly.type
_entity_poly.pdbx_seq_one_letter_code
_entity_poly.pdbx_strand_id
1 'polypeptide(L)'
;AIKYLSQFDGEDSYFTTSVVGLIGDAYVELGKTEKGISYFEKAAGAKNKVLSPVYLKKAGIAYESLKKTEKALESYTKVKDEYPRSQEAADIEKYIARVQK
;
A
#
# COMPACT_ATOMS: atom_id res chain seq x y z
N ALA A 1 14.04 4.92 -13.86
CA ALA A 1 13.23 3.84 -14.39
C ALA A 1 13.10 2.70 -13.39
N ILE A 2 12.06 1.90 -13.57
CA ILE A 2 11.77 0.82 -12.63
C ILE A 2 12.90 -0.19 -12.57
N LYS A 3 13.47 -0.53 -13.71
CA LYS A 3 14.57 -1.49 -13.78
C LYS A 3 15.77 -1.01 -12.97
N TYR A 4 16.08 0.27 -13.09
CA TYR A 4 17.19 0.85 -12.34
C TYR A 4 16.91 0.78 -10.85
N LEU A 5 15.69 1.14 -10.47
CA LEU A 5 15.31 1.18 -9.06
C LEU A 5 15.34 -0.19 -8.42
N SER A 6 15.03 -1.24 -9.18
CA SER A 6 15.03 -2.58 -8.62
C SER A 6 16.41 -3.09 -8.25
N GLN A 7 17.46 -2.36 -8.65
CA GLN A 7 18.82 -2.71 -8.28
C GLN A 7 19.18 -2.22 -6.89
N PHE A 8 18.37 -1.31 -6.33
CA PHE A 8 18.61 -0.83 -4.98
C PHE A 8 17.86 -1.69 -3.99
N ASP A 9 18.55 -2.17 -2.98
CA ASP A 9 17.93 -2.94 -1.91
C ASP A 9 18.76 -2.72 -0.65
N GLY A 10 18.34 -3.37 0.42
CA GLY A 10 19.08 -3.30 1.67
C GLY A 10 19.11 -1.91 2.25
N GLU A 11 20.29 -1.31 2.27
CA GLU A 11 20.49 -0.05 2.96
C GLU A 11 19.73 1.12 2.34
N ASP A 12 19.31 0.99 1.09
CA ASP A 12 18.52 2.03 0.43
C ASP A 12 17.04 1.72 0.43
N SER A 13 16.61 0.83 1.31
CA SER A 13 15.25 0.31 1.27
C SER A 13 14.20 1.39 1.45
N TYR A 14 14.45 2.40 2.31
CA TYR A 14 13.46 3.45 2.50
C TYR A 14 13.26 4.25 1.20
N PHE A 15 14.35 4.66 0.59
CA PHE A 15 14.28 5.40 -0.66
C PHE A 15 13.63 4.57 -1.76
N THR A 16 14.11 3.34 -1.92
CA THR A 16 13.60 2.44 -2.96
C THR A 16 12.11 2.18 -2.77
N THR A 17 11.71 1.92 -1.52
CA THR A 17 10.31 1.67 -1.22
C THR A 17 9.45 2.88 -1.54
N SER A 18 9.94 4.08 -1.19
CA SER A 18 9.22 5.31 -1.48
C SER A 18 9.00 5.49 -2.97
N VAL A 19 10.04 5.23 -3.76
CA VAL A 19 9.94 5.40 -5.21
C VAL A 19 8.97 4.38 -5.80
N VAL A 20 9.05 3.14 -5.35
CA VAL A 20 8.11 2.10 -5.82
C VAL A 20 6.68 2.52 -5.53
N GLY A 21 6.43 3.03 -4.33
CA GLY A 21 5.10 3.50 -3.96
C GLY A 21 4.63 4.67 -4.81
N LEU A 22 5.54 5.60 -5.11
CA LEU A 22 5.21 6.74 -5.97
C LEU A 22 4.86 6.31 -7.39
N ILE A 23 5.52 5.27 -7.88
CA ILE A 23 5.17 4.72 -9.18
C ILE A 23 3.74 4.18 -9.14
N GLY A 24 3.38 3.53 -8.04
CA GLY A 24 2.00 3.08 -7.85
C GLY A 24 1.00 4.22 -7.90
N ASP A 25 1.31 5.33 -7.19
CA ASP A 25 0.46 6.52 -7.23
C ASP A 25 0.27 7.03 -8.66
N ALA A 26 1.37 7.06 -9.42
CA ALA A 26 1.30 7.56 -10.79
C ALA A 26 0.40 6.68 -11.66
N TYR A 27 0.49 5.37 -11.51
CA TYR A 27 -0.38 4.48 -12.28
C TYR A 27 -1.85 4.66 -11.92
N VAL A 28 -2.15 4.84 -10.64
CA VAL A 28 -3.54 5.08 -10.23
C VAL A 28 -4.05 6.37 -10.85
N GLU A 29 -3.22 7.41 -10.86
CA GLU A 29 -3.62 8.69 -11.46
C GLU A 29 -3.85 8.57 -12.95
N LEU A 30 -3.14 7.66 -13.61
CA LEU A 30 -3.33 7.41 -15.03
C LEU A 30 -4.53 6.50 -15.31
N GLY A 31 -5.26 6.10 -14.29
CA GLY A 31 -6.40 5.21 -14.45
C GLY A 31 -6.03 3.75 -14.50
N LYS A 32 -4.76 3.43 -14.30
CA LYS A 32 -4.29 2.03 -14.31
C LYS A 32 -4.21 1.53 -12.88
N THR A 33 -5.37 1.45 -12.24
CA THR A 33 -5.47 1.18 -10.81
C THR A 33 -4.89 -0.17 -10.42
N GLU A 34 -5.17 -1.22 -11.19
CA GLU A 34 -4.65 -2.55 -10.86
C GLU A 34 -3.13 -2.58 -10.88
N LYS A 35 -2.55 -1.90 -11.85
CA LYS A 35 -1.11 -1.83 -11.93
C LYS A 35 -0.54 -1.04 -10.75
N GLY A 36 -1.22 0.04 -10.39
CA GLY A 36 -0.81 0.83 -9.22
C GLY A 36 -0.84 0.00 -7.95
N ILE A 37 -1.86 -0.85 -7.80
CA ILE A 37 -1.97 -1.71 -6.63
C ILE A 37 -0.77 -2.67 -6.55
N SER A 38 -0.35 -3.23 -7.69
CA SER A 38 0.84 -4.09 -7.70
C SER A 38 2.05 -3.40 -7.09
N TYR A 39 2.24 -2.13 -7.42
CA TYR A 39 3.36 -1.38 -6.87
C TYR A 39 3.16 -1.05 -5.41
N PHE A 40 1.93 -0.73 -5.00
CA PHE A 40 1.66 -0.51 -3.58
C PHE A 40 1.97 -1.75 -2.77
N GLU A 41 1.56 -2.91 -3.27
CA GLU A 41 1.81 -4.15 -2.55
C GLU A 41 3.29 -4.49 -2.50
N LYS A 42 4.00 -4.20 -3.58
CA LYS A 42 5.44 -4.40 -3.59
C LYS A 42 6.11 -3.49 -2.55
N ALA A 43 5.70 -2.23 -2.50
CA ALA A 43 6.24 -1.30 -1.52
C ALA A 43 5.91 -1.76 -0.10
N ALA A 44 4.68 -2.21 0.12
CA ALA A 44 4.27 -2.69 1.44
C ALA A 44 5.07 -3.92 1.87
N GLY A 45 5.47 -4.75 0.90
CA GLY A 45 6.23 -5.97 1.18
C GLY A 45 7.62 -5.73 1.70
N ALA A 46 8.12 -4.49 1.62
CA ALA A 46 9.43 -4.15 2.15
C ALA A 46 9.47 -4.18 3.68
N LYS A 47 8.31 -4.25 4.32
CA LYS A 47 8.18 -4.32 5.78
C LYS A 47 8.83 -3.17 6.50
N ASN A 48 8.74 -1.99 5.93
CA ASN A 48 9.20 -0.77 6.55
C ASN A 48 8.10 -0.26 7.49
N LYS A 49 8.47 0.00 8.75
CA LYS A 49 7.47 0.34 9.76
C LYS A 49 6.71 1.63 9.46
N VAL A 50 7.32 2.53 8.70
CA VAL A 50 6.69 3.80 8.35
C VAL A 50 5.94 3.68 7.02
N LEU A 51 6.57 3.10 6.02
CA LEU A 51 6.03 3.10 4.66
C LEU A 51 5.05 1.96 4.38
N SER A 52 5.30 0.78 4.96
CA SER A 52 4.41 -0.34 4.66
C SER A 52 2.96 -0.07 5.03
N PRO A 53 2.66 0.49 6.22
CA PRO A 53 1.25 0.79 6.51
C PRO A 53 0.67 1.85 5.57
N VAL A 54 1.48 2.80 5.11
CA VAL A 54 1.01 3.80 4.14
C VAL A 54 0.53 3.11 2.86
N TYR A 55 1.36 2.22 2.33
CA TYR A 55 1.03 1.60 1.05
C TYR A 55 0.00 0.49 1.18
N LEU A 56 -0.07 -0.16 2.34
CA LEU A 56 -1.18 -1.08 2.60
C LEU A 56 -2.51 -0.33 2.58
N LYS A 57 -2.56 0.83 3.22
CA LYS A 57 -3.78 1.61 3.23
C LYS A 57 -4.14 2.09 1.83
N LYS A 58 -3.13 2.54 1.07
CA LYS A 58 -3.35 2.97 -0.31
C LYS A 58 -3.86 1.83 -1.18
N ALA A 59 -3.30 0.64 -1.00
CA ALA A 59 -3.76 -0.52 -1.74
C ALA A 59 -5.21 -0.83 -1.39
N GLY A 60 -5.56 -0.75 -0.10
CA GLY A 60 -6.94 -0.98 0.31
C GLY A 60 -7.91 -0.01 -0.34
N ILE A 61 -7.56 1.27 -0.35
CA ILE A 61 -8.42 2.28 -0.97
C ILE A 61 -8.57 2.02 -2.47
N ALA A 62 -7.48 1.64 -3.12
CA ALA A 62 -7.53 1.34 -4.55
C ALA A 62 -8.38 0.10 -4.83
N TYR A 63 -8.26 -0.93 -3.98
CA TYR A 63 -9.13 -2.10 -4.13
C TYR A 63 -10.59 -1.72 -3.98
N GLU A 64 -10.90 -0.83 -3.02
CA GLU A 64 -12.28 -0.37 -2.87
C GLU A 64 -12.79 0.30 -4.15
N SER A 65 -11.94 1.10 -4.79
CA SER A 65 -12.35 1.78 -6.01
C SER A 65 -12.68 0.80 -7.12
N LEU A 66 -12.11 -0.40 -7.07
CA LEU A 66 -12.40 -1.47 -8.01
C LEU A 66 -13.50 -2.40 -7.51
N LYS A 67 -14.11 -2.06 -6.38
CA LYS A 67 -15.17 -2.85 -5.75
C LYS A 67 -14.70 -4.25 -5.32
N LYS A 68 -13.41 -4.38 -5.04
CA LYS A 68 -12.84 -5.61 -4.54
C LYS A 68 -12.74 -5.50 -3.02
N THR A 69 -13.91 -5.58 -2.38
CA THR A 69 -14.02 -5.30 -0.94
C THR A 69 -13.28 -6.31 -0.07
N GLU A 70 -13.23 -7.57 -0.47
CA GLU A 70 -12.51 -8.56 0.32
C GLU A 70 -11.01 -8.28 0.35
N LYS A 71 -10.48 -7.90 -0.80
CA LYS A 71 -9.06 -7.55 -0.89
C LYS A 71 -8.76 -6.27 -0.12
N ALA A 72 -9.67 -5.31 -0.19
CA ALA A 72 -9.53 -4.08 0.58
C ALA A 72 -9.49 -4.39 2.07
N LEU A 73 -10.40 -5.27 2.53
CA LEU A 73 -10.44 -5.66 3.93
C LEU A 73 -9.13 -6.31 4.36
N GLU A 74 -8.59 -7.18 3.52
CA GLU A 74 -7.30 -7.81 3.79
C GLU A 74 -6.21 -6.78 4.02
N SER A 75 -6.12 -5.80 3.12
CA SER A 75 -5.09 -4.76 3.21
C SER A 75 -5.24 -3.93 4.48
N TYR A 76 -6.47 -3.53 4.79
CA TYR A 76 -6.72 -2.74 6.00
C TYR A 76 -6.43 -3.54 7.27
N THR A 77 -6.80 -4.82 7.26
CA THR A 77 -6.56 -5.67 8.42
C THR A 77 -5.07 -5.84 8.68
N LYS A 78 -4.27 -5.90 7.63
CA LYS A 78 -2.82 -5.96 7.80
C LYS A 78 -2.27 -4.71 8.46
N VAL A 79 -2.82 -3.53 8.14
CA VAL A 79 -2.41 -2.32 8.84
C VAL A 79 -2.66 -2.45 10.33
N LYS A 80 -3.85 -2.92 10.69
CA LYS A 80 -4.25 -3.06 12.09
C LYS A 80 -3.40 -4.10 12.81
N ASP A 81 -3.19 -5.25 12.18
CA ASP A 81 -2.56 -6.39 12.85
C ASP A 81 -1.04 -6.31 12.86
N GLU A 82 -0.46 -5.84 11.76
CA GLU A 82 1.00 -5.85 11.63
C GLU A 82 1.64 -4.51 11.99
N TYR A 83 0.88 -3.43 11.90
CA TYR A 83 1.41 -2.09 12.16
C TYR A 83 0.47 -1.30 13.07
N PRO A 84 0.15 -1.86 14.26
CA PRO A 84 -0.87 -1.22 15.12
C PRO A 84 -0.43 0.14 15.68
N ARG A 85 0.87 0.43 15.66
CA ARG A 85 1.37 1.70 16.17
C ARG A 85 1.55 2.75 15.09
N SER A 86 1.21 2.42 13.85
CA SER A 86 1.37 3.36 12.75
C SER A 86 0.29 4.43 12.81
N GLN A 87 0.58 5.55 12.17
CA GLN A 87 -0.40 6.62 12.02
C GLN A 87 -1.63 6.12 11.25
N GLU A 88 -1.39 5.25 10.27
CA GLU A 88 -2.46 4.70 9.45
C GLU A 88 -3.42 3.83 10.26
N ALA A 89 -2.91 3.17 11.29
CA ALA A 89 -3.75 2.32 12.13
C ALA A 89 -4.73 3.14 12.98
N ALA A 90 -4.45 4.41 13.19
CA ALA A 90 -5.27 5.24 14.06
C ALA A 90 -6.72 5.32 13.60
N ASP A 91 -6.97 5.33 12.29
CA ASP A 91 -8.33 5.43 11.77
C ASP A 91 -8.72 4.23 10.91
N ILE A 92 -7.94 3.15 10.98
CA ILE A 92 -8.15 2.01 10.08
C ILE A 92 -9.47 1.28 10.36
N GLU A 93 -9.97 1.34 11.60
CA GLU A 93 -11.23 0.68 11.93
C GLU A 93 -12.39 1.28 11.13
N LYS A 94 -12.33 2.56 10.86
CA LYS A 94 -13.34 3.22 10.05
C LYS A 94 -13.35 2.63 8.62
N TYR A 95 -12.17 2.39 8.09
CA TYR A 95 -12.04 1.80 6.75
C TYR A 95 -12.50 0.35 6.73
N ILE A 96 -12.14 -0.40 7.77
CA ILE A 96 -12.57 -1.80 7.89
C ILE A 96 -14.09 -1.88 7.95
N ALA A 97 -14.70 -1.05 8.78
CA ALA A 97 -16.16 -1.05 8.92
C ALA A 97 -16.84 -0.76 7.58
N ARG A 98 -16.25 0.13 6.79
CA ARG A 98 -16.82 0.52 5.51
C ARG A 98 -16.90 -0.65 4.53
N VAL A 99 -15.90 -1.53 4.55
CA VAL A 99 -15.84 -2.64 3.59
C VAL A 99 -16.43 -3.93 4.12
N GLN A 100 -16.85 -3.95 5.38
CA GLN A 100 -17.47 -5.15 5.97
C GLN A 100 -18.97 -5.20 5.81
N LYS A 101 -19.56 -4.21 5.23
CA LYS A 101 -21.01 -4.17 5.07
C LYS A 101 -21.54 -5.25 4.15
#